data_e63c9492630e2be1cdfb3d354adc936d
#
_entry.id   e63c9492630e2be1cdfb3d354adc936d
#
_cell.length_a   1.000
_cell.length_b   1.000
_cell.length_c   1.000
_cell.angle_alpha   90.00
_cell.angle_beta   90.00
_cell.angle_gamma   90.00
#
_symmetry.space_group_name_H-M   'P 1'
#
loop_
_entity.id
_entity.type
_entity.pdbx_description
1 polymer ?
#
loop_
_entity_poly.entity_id
_entity_poly.type
_entity_poly.pdbx_seq_one_letter_code
_entity_poly.pdbx_strand_id
1 'polypeptide(L)'
;MTLSWNSKIITTIFLLIWVMVTRHIVMKLVPNAQEIVKVQGEIQLETKLKNPTKVELHEHSLFGRDEASLFATTTPPLRKTNCKTAKHKCSYDIHIFYYGWYGNPTYDQKWLHWNHPRLPHWNKQTAKRFSQKRHIPEKNDIGSIYYPSLGFYSSHDPSVIENHMEQIQRAGAGVLAVSWYPPNQHDNEGRASDMLIPALLDAASKYGLRITFHIEPYKKRSPESVKSDLKYIIDTYGKHPGFYVEEKSQLPMIYVYDSYLISPKSWSTILKKDGKNSIRNTKYDCLMIGLLVEHEHKSKIEDGHWDGFYTYFAVDGMTYGSTFINFHSLRVFADKNNLIYIPSVGPGYNDIPVRPWNRQNIRDRQDGRYYKKALGYAKRNTEQFISITSFNEWHEGTQIERASRNEKREDLSGEMYKDYGTYGEYYYLDLTREILFRFVK
;
A
#
# COMPACT_ATOMS: atom_id res chain seq x y z
N MET A 1 -5.80 -45.67 -37.10
CA MET A 1 -6.14 -44.30 -36.60
C MET A 1 -7.00 -44.36 -35.31
N THR A 2 -6.68 -45.16 -34.31
CA THR A 2 -7.55 -45.33 -33.12
C THR A 2 -6.80 -45.33 -31.79
N LEU A 3 -5.56 -44.79 -31.75
CA LEU A 3 -4.73 -44.76 -30.55
C LEU A 3 -4.59 -43.37 -29.87
N SER A 4 -5.16 -42.30 -30.42
CA SER A 4 -4.96 -40.95 -29.89
C SER A 4 -5.98 -40.51 -28.81
N TRP A 5 -7.14 -41.11 -28.75
CA TRP A 5 -8.20 -40.76 -27.79
C TRP A 5 -7.99 -41.32 -26.40
N ASN A 6 -7.52 -42.59 -26.30
CA ASN A 6 -7.30 -43.23 -25.01
C ASN A 6 -6.14 -42.61 -24.21
N SER A 7 -5.10 -42.13 -24.89
CA SER A 7 -3.96 -41.47 -24.23
C SER A 7 -4.34 -40.17 -23.52
N LYS A 8 -5.19 -39.33 -24.14
CA LYS A 8 -5.63 -38.09 -23.52
C LYS A 8 -6.54 -38.30 -22.30
N ILE A 9 -7.43 -39.30 -22.36
CA ILE A 9 -8.29 -39.65 -21.23
C ILE A 9 -7.48 -40.21 -20.06
N ILE A 10 -6.51 -41.08 -20.33
CA ILE A 10 -5.61 -41.62 -19.29
C ILE A 10 -4.79 -40.50 -18.66
N THR A 11 -4.23 -39.58 -19.44
CA THR A 11 -3.46 -38.43 -18.89
C THR A 11 -4.33 -37.52 -18.04
N THR A 12 -5.59 -37.28 -18.44
CA THR A 12 -6.53 -36.45 -17.65
C THR A 12 -6.92 -37.14 -16.35
N ILE A 13 -7.13 -38.47 -16.36
CA ILE A 13 -7.45 -39.23 -15.14
C ILE A 13 -6.24 -39.25 -14.18
N PHE A 14 -5.02 -39.45 -14.68
CA PHE A 14 -3.82 -39.37 -13.85
C PHE A 14 -3.61 -37.99 -13.26
N LEU A 15 -3.89 -36.92 -14.00
CA LEU A 15 -3.81 -35.55 -13.50
C LEU A 15 -4.84 -35.27 -12.39
N LEU A 16 -6.07 -35.78 -12.55
CA LEU A 16 -7.13 -35.65 -11.54
C LEU A 16 -6.80 -36.47 -10.26
N ILE A 17 -6.28 -37.64 -10.39
CA ILE A 17 -5.84 -38.47 -9.26
C ILE A 17 -4.66 -37.80 -8.55
N TRP A 18 -3.68 -37.27 -9.29
CA TRP A 18 -2.53 -36.56 -8.72
C TRP A 18 -2.96 -35.30 -7.96
N VAL A 19 -3.92 -34.51 -8.49
CA VAL A 19 -4.51 -33.33 -7.83
C VAL A 19 -5.27 -33.75 -6.55
N MET A 20 -6.02 -34.86 -6.58
CA MET A 20 -6.73 -35.36 -5.38
C MET A 20 -5.77 -35.87 -4.30
N VAL A 21 -4.72 -36.56 -4.67
CA VAL A 21 -3.71 -37.08 -3.74
C VAL A 21 -2.88 -35.96 -3.13
N THR A 22 -2.45 -34.99 -3.94
CA THR A 22 -1.73 -33.81 -3.41
C THR A 22 -2.61 -32.95 -2.48
N ARG A 23 -3.89 -32.78 -2.80
CA ARG A 23 -4.85 -32.12 -1.94
C ARG A 23 -5.03 -32.87 -0.60
N HIS A 24 -5.09 -34.18 -0.62
CA HIS A 24 -5.24 -35.00 0.60
C HIS A 24 -4.00 -34.98 1.49
N ILE A 25 -2.80 -34.96 0.88
CA ILE A 25 -1.52 -34.85 1.61
C ILE A 25 -1.35 -33.45 2.23
N VAL A 26 -1.68 -32.39 1.52
CA VAL A 26 -1.60 -31.01 2.02
C VAL A 26 -2.58 -30.81 3.18
N MET A 27 -3.79 -31.37 3.10
CA MET A 27 -4.80 -31.28 4.18
C MET A 27 -4.39 -32.00 5.47
N LYS A 28 -3.56 -33.02 5.39
CA LYS A 28 -3.05 -33.78 6.57
C LYS A 28 -1.83 -33.13 7.24
N LEU A 29 -1.08 -32.31 6.52
CA LEU A 29 0.21 -31.77 6.99
C LEU A 29 0.13 -30.33 7.51
N VAL A 30 -0.96 -29.58 7.25
CA VAL A 30 -1.09 -28.20 7.66
C VAL A 30 -2.51 -27.94 8.19
N PRO A 31 -2.71 -27.74 9.49
CA PRO A 31 -4.05 -27.58 10.09
C PRO A 31 -4.90 -26.41 9.58
N ASN A 32 -4.31 -25.43 8.88
CA ASN A 32 -5.01 -24.28 8.27
C ASN A 32 -4.95 -24.25 6.74
N ALA A 33 -4.66 -25.38 6.09
CA ALA A 33 -4.50 -25.44 4.64
C ALA A 33 -5.82 -25.32 3.85
N GLN A 34 -6.95 -25.41 4.51
CA GLN A 34 -8.27 -25.35 3.83
C GLN A 34 -8.53 -24.00 3.15
N GLU A 35 -8.10 -22.88 3.73
CA GLU A 35 -8.25 -21.55 3.11
C GLU A 35 -7.26 -21.31 1.96
N ILE A 36 -6.01 -21.75 2.13
CA ILE A 36 -4.94 -21.54 1.12
C ILE A 36 -5.21 -22.36 -0.15
N VAL A 37 -5.70 -23.60 -0.01
CA VAL A 37 -5.99 -24.48 -1.16
C VAL A 37 -7.26 -24.03 -1.91
N LYS A 38 -8.22 -23.39 -1.23
CA LYS A 38 -9.44 -22.88 -1.86
C LYS A 38 -9.13 -21.71 -2.80
N VAL A 39 -8.30 -20.76 -2.35
CA VAL A 39 -7.90 -19.59 -3.14
C VAL A 39 -7.07 -19.98 -4.36
N GLN A 40 -6.16 -20.95 -4.23
CA GLN A 40 -5.33 -21.42 -5.36
C GLN A 40 -6.09 -22.33 -6.34
N GLY A 41 -7.08 -23.06 -5.90
CA GLY A 41 -7.90 -23.93 -6.75
C GLY A 41 -8.83 -23.15 -7.67
N GLU A 42 -9.42 -22.08 -7.21
CA GLU A 42 -10.35 -21.25 -7.99
C GLU A 42 -9.63 -20.43 -9.06
N ILE A 43 -8.44 -19.90 -8.76
CA ILE A 43 -7.60 -19.16 -9.74
C ILE A 43 -7.14 -20.07 -10.89
N GLN A 44 -6.87 -21.36 -10.65
CA GLN A 44 -6.48 -22.29 -11.73
C GLN A 44 -7.66 -22.85 -12.52
N LEU A 45 -8.86 -22.90 -11.97
CA LEU A 45 -10.05 -23.33 -12.72
C LEU A 45 -10.55 -22.24 -13.67
N GLU A 46 -10.58 -20.98 -13.26
CA GLU A 46 -11.00 -19.87 -14.14
C GLU A 46 -10.06 -19.67 -15.32
N THR A 47 -8.75 -19.90 -15.14
CA THR A 47 -7.76 -19.79 -16.23
C THR A 47 -7.84 -20.98 -17.22
N LYS A 48 -8.40 -22.12 -16.85
CA LYS A 48 -8.51 -23.30 -17.73
C LYS A 48 -9.84 -23.44 -18.46
N LEU A 49 -10.89 -22.74 -18.05
CA LEU A 49 -12.21 -22.79 -18.69
C LEU A 49 -12.37 -21.79 -19.83
N LYS A 50 -11.40 -20.90 -20.05
CA LYS A 50 -11.37 -19.98 -21.22
C LYS A 50 -10.32 -20.46 -22.21
N ASN A 51 -10.65 -21.52 -22.97
CA ASN A 51 -9.84 -21.94 -24.12
C ASN A 51 -10.40 -21.43 -25.44
N PRO A 52 -9.54 -21.19 -26.41
CA PRO A 52 -9.66 -20.11 -27.38
C PRO A 52 -10.28 -20.64 -28.68
N THR A 53 -11.39 -20.13 -29.03
CA THR A 53 -11.69 -19.91 -30.45
C THR A 53 -11.09 -18.55 -30.80
N LYS A 54 -10.27 -18.52 -31.88
CA LYS A 54 -9.78 -17.29 -32.48
C LYS A 54 -10.93 -16.29 -32.58
N VAL A 55 -10.89 -15.29 -31.73
CA VAL A 55 -11.58 -14.03 -31.97
C VAL A 55 -10.46 -13.10 -32.45
N GLU A 56 -10.48 -12.77 -33.71
CA GLU A 56 -9.78 -11.62 -34.25
C GLU A 56 -10.23 -10.42 -33.41
N LEU A 57 -9.33 -9.91 -32.61
CA LEU A 57 -9.47 -8.62 -31.96
C LEU A 57 -9.49 -7.57 -33.11
N HIS A 58 -10.68 -7.26 -33.59
CA HIS A 58 -10.88 -5.93 -34.10
C HIS A 58 -10.62 -4.99 -32.92
N GLU A 59 -9.47 -4.39 -32.91
CA GLU A 59 -9.20 -3.15 -32.21
C GLU A 59 -10.19 -2.10 -32.71
N HIS A 60 -11.41 -2.13 -32.22
CA HIS A 60 -12.22 -0.94 -32.23
C HIS A 60 -11.54 0.05 -31.31
N SER A 61 -10.88 1.01 -31.93
CA SER A 61 -10.30 2.19 -31.35
C SER A 61 -11.35 2.97 -30.55
N LEU A 62 -11.62 2.56 -29.32
CA LEU A 62 -12.27 3.41 -28.32
C LEU A 62 -11.28 4.43 -27.71
N PHE A 63 -10.09 4.50 -28.24
CA PHE A 63 -9.03 5.43 -27.83
C PHE A 63 -8.66 6.46 -28.93
N GLY A 64 -9.52 6.67 -29.89
CA GLY A 64 -9.37 7.74 -30.87
C GLY A 64 -10.15 8.98 -30.47
N ARG A 65 -9.42 10.04 -30.13
CA ARG A 65 -9.84 11.41 -29.79
C ARG A 65 -10.12 11.60 -28.30
N ASP A 66 -9.30 12.46 -27.71
CA ASP A 66 -9.43 13.22 -26.46
C ASP A 66 -8.52 12.89 -25.29
N GLU A 67 -7.25 12.51 -25.52
CA GLU A 67 -6.25 12.68 -24.45
C GLU A 67 -6.09 14.15 -24.02
N ALA A 68 -6.38 15.10 -24.89
CA ALA A 68 -6.34 16.54 -24.57
C ALA A 68 -7.60 17.03 -23.82
N SER A 69 -8.76 16.36 -23.97
CA SER A 69 -10.00 16.74 -23.29
C SER A 69 -10.15 16.08 -21.90
N LEU A 70 -9.39 15.06 -21.60
CA LEU A 70 -9.35 14.42 -20.27
C LEU A 70 -8.94 15.37 -19.14
N PHE A 71 -8.39 16.53 -19.48
CA PHE A 71 -8.01 17.59 -18.55
C PHE A 71 -8.98 18.78 -18.49
N ALA A 72 -10.08 18.78 -19.27
CA ALA A 72 -10.92 19.95 -19.47
C ALA A 72 -12.33 19.88 -18.89
N THR A 73 -12.74 18.83 -18.16
CA THR A 73 -14.09 18.76 -17.60
C THR A 73 -14.15 19.10 -16.13
N THR A 74 -14.99 20.07 -15.80
CA THR A 74 -15.35 20.56 -14.47
C THR A 74 -15.79 19.43 -13.55
N THR A 75 -14.92 19.04 -12.61
CA THR A 75 -15.25 18.17 -11.47
C THR A 75 -15.58 19.05 -10.27
N PRO A 76 -16.56 18.69 -9.42
CA PRO A 76 -16.84 19.45 -8.21
C PRO A 76 -15.62 19.48 -7.29
N PRO A 77 -15.38 20.59 -6.57
CA PRO A 77 -14.17 20.83 -5.81
C PRO A 77 -14.04 19.88 -4.63
N LEU A 78 -12.86 19.25 -4.49
CA LEU A 78 -12.38 18.77 -3.20
C LEU A 78 -12.40 19.95 -2.22
N ARG A 79 -12.91 19.74 -1.01
CA ARG A 79 -13.12 20.84 -0.04
C ARG A 79 -11.83 21.54 0.33
N LYS A 80 -11.91 22.86 0.46
CA LYS A 80 -10.82 23.72 0.89
C LYS A 80 -10.52 23.52 2.37
N THR A 81 -9.51 22.72 2.68
CA THR A 81 -8.85 22.75 3.98
C THR A 81 -7.46 23.32 3.78
N ASN A 82 -7.24 24.51 4.26
CA ASN A 82 -6.02 25.26 4.03
C ASN A 82 -5.05 25.10 5.19
N CYS A 83 -3.88 24.56 4.91
CA CYS A 83 -2.67 24.76 5.68
C CYS A 83 -2.31 26.26 5.69
N LYS A 84 -2.77 27.01 6.70
CA LYS A 84 -2.70 28.49 6.70
C LYS A 84 -1.30 29.06 6.89
N THR A 85 -0.32 28.27 7.35
CA THR A 85 1.03 28.76 7.71
C THR A 85 2.15 28.20 6.83
N ALA A 86 1.84 27.39 5.83
CA ALA A 86 2.80 26.64 5.07
C ALA A 86 3.32 27.38 3.83
N LYS A 87 4.61 27.22 3.51
CA LYS A 87 5.25 27.67 2.26
C LYS A 87 4.50 27.18 1.01
N HIS A 88 3.90 26.00 1.10
CA HIS A 88 3.04 25.40 0.07
C HIS A 88 1.73 24.93 0.68
N LYS A 89 0.61 25.17 0.03
CA LYS A 89 -0.70 24.63 0.44
C LYS A 89 -0.71 23.09 0.29
N CYS A 90 -1.29 22.38 1.25
CA CYS A 90 -1.56 20.95 1.20
C CYS A 90 -3.06 20.67 1.40
N SER A 91 -3.54 19.49 1.05
CA SER A 91 -4.91 19.06 1.27
C SER A 91 -4.97 17.89 2.24
N TYR A 92 -5.83 17.96 3.23
CA TYR A 92 -6.10 16.85 4.15
C TYR A 92 -6.98 15.75 3.53
N ASP A 93 -7.42 15.92 2.28
CA ASP A 93 -8.05 14.86 1.49
C ASP A 93 -7.01 13.97 0.78
N ILE A 94 -5.73 14.37 0.82
CA ILE A 94 -4.62 13.63 0.20
C ILE A 94 -3.78 13.02 1.32
N HIS A 95 -3.88 11.71 1.45
CA HIS A 95 -3.10 10.93 2.41
C HIS A 95 -1.90 10.29 1.72
N ILE A 96 -0.81 10.10 2.46
CA ILE A 96 0.40 9.45 1.93
C ILE A 96 0.95 8.46 2.95
N PHE A 97 1.23 7.21 2.53
CA PHE A 97 1.83 6.22 3.40
C PHE A 97 3.29 6.55 3.66
N TYR A 98 3.67 6.55 4.94
CA TYR A 98 4.98 6.93 5.43
C TYR A 98 5.59 5.82 6.30
N TYR A 99 6.87 5.50 6.05
CA TYR A 99 7.61 4.45 6.74
C TYR A 99 8.77 5.04 7.53
N GLY A 100 8.70 4.91 8.85
CA GLY A 100 9.67 5.42 9.81
C GLY A 100 10.68 4.37 10.29
N TRP A 101 10.99 3.36 9.48
CA TRP A 101 11.75 2.17 9.90
C TRP A 101 13.21 2.15 9.49
N TYR A 102 13.67 3.09 8.65
CA TYR A 102 15.06 3.13 8.21
C TYR A 102 16.02 3.55 9.32
N GLY A 103 17.18 2.90 9.39
CA GLY A 103 18.20 3.21 10.37
C GLY A 103 19.60 3.04 9.84
N ASN A 104 20.53 3.84 10.39
CA ASN A 104 21.93 3.79 10.07
C ASN A 104 22.79 3.72 11.35
N PRO A 105 24.09 3.30 11.24
CA PRO A 105 24.96 3.14 12.40
C PRO A 105 25.17 4.41 13.22
N THR A 106 25.09 5.60 12.61
CA THR A 106 25.31 6.88 13.30
C THR A 106 24.23 7.18 14.34
N TYR A 107 22.95 6.93 14.00
CA TYR A 107 21.83 7.23 14.88
C TYR A 107 21.30 5.98 15.60
N ASP A 108 21.36 4.81 14.96
CA ASP A 108 20.69 3.59 15.42
C ASP A 108 21.67 2.50 15.84
N GLN A 109 23.01 2.79 15.77
CA GLN A 109 24.11 1.86 16.09
C GLN A 109 24.13 0.60 15.19
N LYS A 110 23.27 0.53 14.21
CA LYS A 110 23.13 -0.57 13.25
C LYS A 110 22.38 -0.12 12.01
N TRP A 111 22.49 -0.89 10.93
CA TRP A 111 21.62 -0.76 9.77
C TRP A 111 20.24 -1.35 10.08
N LEU A 112 19.18 -0.67 9.66
CA LEU A 112 17.81 -1.13 9.69
C LEU A 112 17.17 -0.84 8.33
N HIS A 113 16.53 -1.83 7.75
CA HIS A 113 15.89 -1.83 6.45
C HIS A 113 16.82 -1.56 5.25
N TRP A 114 17.81 -0.68 5.31
CA TRP A 114 18.76 -0.51 4.20
C TRP A 114 19.49 -1.81 3.86
N ASN A 115 19.82 -2.62 4.87
CA ASN A 115 20.44 -3.94 4.75
C ASN A 115 19.38 -5.07 4.67
N HIS A 116 18.17 -4.82 4.19
CA HIS A 116 17.06 -5.77 4.17
C HIS A 116 17.48 -7.10 3.52
N PRO A 117 17.09 -8.27 4.06
CA PRO A 117 17.37 -9.55 3.42
C PRO A 117 16.53 -9.73 2.16
N ARG A 118 17.04 -10.50 1.20
CA ARG A 118 16.19 -11.02 0.13
C ARG A 118 15.25 -12.05 0.70
N LEU A 119 13.94 -11.83 0.53
CA LEU A 119 12.90 -12.68 1.09
C LEU A 119 12.75 -13.99 0.31
N PRO A 120 12.59 -15.12 0.99
CA PRO A 120 12.34 -16.39 0.32
C PRO A 120 10.95 -16.41 -0.31
N HIS A 121 10.83 -17.14 -1.42
CA HIS A 121 9.52 -17.49 -1.96
C HIS A 121 8.84 -18.53 -1.04
N TRP A 122 7.49 -18.48 -0.92
CA TRP A 122 6.72 -19.47 -0.13
C TRP A 122 6.90 -20.90 -0.61
N ASN A 123 7.10 -21.13 -1.90
CA ASN A 123 7.47 -22.43 -2.45
C ASN A 123 8.97 -22.66 -2.23
N LYS A 124 9.33 -23.68 -1.47
CA LYS A 124 10.72 -24.00 -1.10
C LYS A 124 11.64 -24.29 -2.30
N GLN A 125 11.14 -24.88 -3.38
CA GLN A 125 11.96 -25.14 -4.58
C GLN A 125 12.27 -23.84 -5.33
N THR A 126 11.29 -22.95 -5.45
CA THR A 126 11.50 -21.60 -6.03
C THR A 126 12.45 -20.81 -5.16
N ALA A 127 12.31 -20.84 -3.83
CA ALA A 127 13.18 -20.12 -2.90
C ALA A 127 14.67 -20.49 -3.08
N LYS A 128 14.99 -21.76 -3.36
CA LYS A 128 16.37 -22.22 -3.61
C LYS A 128 17.05 -21.58 -4.82
N ARG A 129 16.27 -20.97 -5.74
CA ARG A 129 16.80 -20.32 -6.95
C ARG A 129 17.35 -18.92 -6.68
N PHE A 130 17.05 -18.34 -5.53
CA PHE A 130 17.39 -16.98 -5.18
C PHE A 130 18.21 -16.92 -3.91
N SER A 131 19.23 -16.07 -3.90
CA SER A 131 20.01 -15.78 -2.71
C SER A 131 19.13 -15.11 -1.66
N GLN A 132 19.27 -15.51 -0.39
CA GLN A 132 18.58 -14.91 0.77
C GLN A 132 19.53 -14.04 1.58
N LYS A 133 20.67 -13.63 1.00
CA LYS A 133 21.63 -12.76 1.68
C LYS A 133 21.03 -11.37 1.90
N ARG A 134 21.51 -10.71 2.95
CA ARG A 134 21.22 -9.29 3.19
C ARG A 134 22.00 -8.42 2.22
N HIS A 135 21.45 -7.25 1.97
CA HIS A 135 22.17 -6.15 1.33
C HIS A 135 23.26 -5.61 2.25
N ILE A 136 24.27 -4.96 1.68
CA ILE A 136 25.47 -4.45 2.37
C ILE A 136 25.61 -2.95 2.08
N PRO A 137 24.95 -2.07 2.87
CA PRO A 137 24.98 -0.63 2.62
C PRO A 137 26.40 -0.03 2.60
N GLU A 138 27.35 -0.61 3.35
CA GLU A 138 28.77 -0.19 3.32
C GLU A 138 29.42 -0.38 1.93
N LYS A 139 28.83 -1.23 1.09
CA LYS A 139 29.22 -1.44 -0.32
C LYS A 139 28.25 -0.77 -1.29
N ASN A 140 27.55 0.25 -0.83
CA ASN A 140 26.55 0.94 -1.62
C ASN A 140 25.48 -0.01 -2.22
N ASP A 141 25.13 -1.10 -1.49
CA ASP A 141 24.14 -2.09 -1.88
C ASP A 141 22.99 -2.10 -0.87
N ILE A 142 21.77 -1.70 -1.31
CA ILE A 142 20.58 -1.63 -0.49
C ILE A 142 19.40 -2.37 -1.11
N GLY A 143 18.38 -2.65 -0.30
CA GLY A 143 17.14 -3.31 -0.72
C GLY A 143 16.22 -2.46 -1.58
N SER A 144 16.75 -1.60 -2.45
CA SER A 144 16.00 -0.71 -3.35
C SER A 144 16.60 -0.67 -4.74
N ILE A 145 15.79 -0.36 -5.76
CA ILE A 145 16.28 -0.05 -7.11
C ILE A 145 16.60 1.43 -7.31
N TYR A 146 16.20 2.29 -6.38
CA TYR A 146 16.48 3.72 -6.38
C TYR A 146 17.42 4.07 -5.22
N TYR A 147 18.16 5.18 -5.36
CA TYR A 147 19.04 5.70 -4.32
C TYR A 147 18.45 6.95 -3.67
N PRO A 148 18.24 6.97 -2.34
CA PRO A 148 17.72 8.16 -1.67
C PRO A 148 18.62 9.36 -1.81
N SER A 149 18.11 10.55 -2.13
CA SER A 149 18.93 11.77 -2.19
C SER A 149 19.51 12.18 -0.83
N LEU A 150 18.94 11.70 0.26
CA LEU A 150 19.44 11.89 1.63
C LEU A 150 20.48 10.84 2.05
N GLY A 151 20.89 9.95 1.12
CA GLY A 151 21.71 8.78 1.46
C GLY A 151 20.94 7.75 2.28
N PHE A 152 21.66 6.85 2.95
CA PHE A 152 21.06 5.82 3.80
C PHE A 152 20.79 6.39 5.19
N TYR A 153 19.73 7.18 5.28
CA TYR A 153 19.37 7.95 6.46
C TYR A 153 18.80 7.10 7.60
N SER A 154 18.80 7.68 8.79
CA SER A 154 17.94 7.24 9.89
C SER A 154 16.63 8.02 9.89
N SER A 155 15.50 7.32 10.02
CA SER A 155 14.20 7.95 10.22
C SER A 155 14.08 8.70 11.57
N HIS A 156 15.05 8.49 12.49
CA HIS A 156 15.15 9.19 13.77
C HIS A 156 16.01 10.45 13.72
N ASP A 157 16.67 10.72 12.59
CA ASP A 157 17.42 11.96 12.41
C ASP A 157 16.44 13.14 12.28
N PRO A 158 16.47 14.13 13.18
CA PRO A 158 15.57 15.29 13.10
C PRO A 158 15.70 16.06 11.79
N SER A 159 16.88 16.11 11.19
CA SER A 159 17.12 16.80 9.91
C SER A 159 16.43 16.06 8.75
N VAL A 160 16.38 14.73 8.79
CA VAL A 160 15.66 13.89 7.84
C VAL A 160 14.16 14.07 8.00
N ILE A 161 13.67 14.07 9.24
CA ILE A 161 12.24 14.29 9.53
C ILE A 161 11.78 15.65 8.97
N GLU A 162 12.51 16.71 9.25
CA GLU A 162 12.22 18.06 8.72
C GLU A 162 12.22 18.09 7.18
N ASN A 163 13.21 17.46 6.56
CA ASN A 163 13.31 17.38 5.11
C ASN A 163 12.13 16.57 4.50
N HIS A 164 11.72 15.47 5.13
CA HIS A 164 10.56 14.69 4.71
C HIS A 164 9.27 15.53 4.80
N MET A 165 9.06 16.27 5.87
CA MET A 165 7.89 17.15 6.00
C MET A 165 7.86 18.22 4.89
N GLU A 166 8.99 18.83 4.58
CA GLU A 166 9.11 19.79 3.47
C GLU A 166 8.77 19.14 2.12
N GLN A 167 9.27 17.95 1.85
CA GLN A 167 8.97 17.20 0.63
C GLN A 167 7.49 16.84 0.52
N ILE A 168 6.88 16.34 1.59
CA ILE A 168 5.45 15.96 1.62
C ILE A 168 4.57 17.20 1.46
N GLN A 169 4.91 18.31 2.11
CA GLN A 169 4.25 19.58 1.91
C GLN A 169 4.37 20.07 0.46
N ARG A 170 5.56 19.91 -0.16
CA ARG A 170 5.77 20.21 -1.59
C ARG A 170 4.87 19.35 -2.48
N ALA A 171 4.69 18.07 -2.20
CA ALA A 171 3.79 17.20 -2.95
C ALA A 171 2.30 17.57 -2.78
N GLY A 172 1.95 18.33 -1.76
CA GLY A 172 0.59 18.76 -1.48
C GLY A 172 -0.24 17.75 -0.67
N ALA A 173 0.34 16.64 -0.22
CA ALA A 173 -0.31 15.72 0.70
C ALA A 173 -0.38 16.34 2.10
N GLY A 174 -1.56 16.33 2.71
CA GLY A 174 -1.78 16.95 4.02
C GLY A 174 -1.71 15.98 5.19
N VAL A 175 -1.87 14.66 4.93
CA VAL A 175 -1.93 13.65 5.98
C VAL A 175 -0.95 12.52 5.70
N LEU A 176 -0.07 12.23 6.66
CA LEU A 176 0.80 11.05 6.65
C LEU A 176 0.08 9.90 7.36
N ALA A 177 -0.14 8.80 6.65
CA ALA A 177 -0.56 7.52 7.25
C ALA A 177 0.72 6.75 7.62
N VAL A 178 1.11 6.86 8.88
CA VAL A 178 2.39 6.35 9.37
C VAL A 178 2.28 4.86 9.71
N SER A 179 3.11 4.02 9.10
CA SER A 179 3.28 2.62 9.46
C SER A 179 3.63 2.50 10.94
N TRP A 180 2.77 1.81 11.72
CA TRP A 180 2.85 1.84 13.17
C TRP A 180 2.60 0.49 13.81
N TYR A 181 3.47 0.18 14.77
CA TYR A 181 3.35 -0.92 15.72
C TYR A 181 3.13 -0.36 17.13
N PRO A 182 2.26 -0.97 17.94
CA PRO A 182 2.01 -0.49 19.31
C PRO A 182 3.26 -0.61 20.20
N PRO A 183 3.29 0.09 21.34
CA PRO A 183 4.39 -0.02 22.31
C PRO A 183 4.74 -1.48 22.64
N ASN A 184 6.04 -1.77 22.73
CA ASN A 184 6.62 -3.10 22.93
C ASN A 184 6.41 -4.09 21.76
N GLN A 185 5.93 -3.61 20.62
CA GLN A 185 5.94 -4.34 19.36
C GLN A 185 6.90 -3.66 18.37
N HIS A 186 7.34 -4.41 17.40
CA HIS A 186 8.27 -3.94 16.37
C HIS A 186 8.04 -4.72 15.06
N ASP A 187 8.59 -4.21 13.98
CA ASP A 187 8.62 -4.92 12.71
C ASP A 187 9.59 -6.12 12.74
N ASN A 188 9.72 -6.81 11.60
CA ASN A 188 10.58 -7.99 11.48
C ASN A 188 12.08 -7.66 11.59
N GLU A 189 12.49 -6.41 11.40
CA GLU A 189 13.86 -5.93 11.55
C GLU A 189 14.15 -5.38 12.96
N GLY A 190 13.13 -5.35 13.84
CA GLY A 190 13.24 -4.90 15.22
C GLY A 190 13.10 -3.39 15.40
N ARG A 191 12.46 -2.68 14.46
CA ARG A 191 12.17 -1.27 14.60
C ARG A 191 10.86 -1.05 15.36
N ALA A 192 10.94 -0.38 16.50
CA ALA A 192 9.78 0.11 17.25
C ALA A 192 9.35 1.48 16.69
N SER A 193 8.23 1.53 15.99
CA SER A 193 7.79 2.76 15.30
C SER A 193 7.18 3.81 16.23
N ASP A 194 6.64 3.39 17.39
CA ASP A 194 5.96 4.30 18.32
C ASP A 194 6.88 5.39 18.89
N MET A 195 8.16 5.08 19.10
CA MET A 195 9.16 6.03 19.60
C MET A 195 9.36 7.25 18.66
N LEU A 196 9.05 7.10 17.38
CA LEU A 196 9.19 8.16 16.38
C LEU A 196 7.99 9.12 16.35
N ILE A 197 6.83 8.68 16.81
CA ILE A 197 5.56 9.42 16.67
C ILE A 197 5.61 10.84 17.25
N PRO A 198 6.16 11.09 18.47
CA PRO A 198 6.23 12.45 19.00
C PRO A 198 6.99 13.41 18.07
N ALA A 199 8.16 13.01 17.56
CA ALA A 199 8.96 13.85 16.66
C ALA A 199 8.25 14.10 15.32
N LEU A 200 7.54 13.09 14.77
CA LEU A 200 6.75 13.23 13.56
C LEU A 200 5.56 14.18 13.76
N LEU A 201 4.87 14.10 14.89
CA LEU A 201 3.74 14.99 15.21
C LEU A 201 4.18 16.44 15.32
N ASP A 202 5.29 16.70 16.04
CA ASP A 202 5.86 18.04 16.18
C ASP A 202 6.25 18.62 14.81
N ALA A 203 7.00 17.85 14.01
CA ALA A 203 7.43 18.30 12.70
C ALA A 203 6.24 18.48 11.75
N ALA A 204 5.31 17.53 11.69
CA ALA A 204 4.11 17.64 10.86
C ALA A 204 3.31 18.89 11.19
N SER A 205 3.08 19.18 12.48
CA SER A 205 2.37 20.37 12.93
C SER A 205 3.04 21.67 12.46
N LYS A 206 4.37 21.74 12.54
CA LYS A 206 5.17 22.88 12.09
C LYS A 206 5.01 23.16 10.59
N TYR A 207 4.88 22.10 9.78
CA TYR A 207 4.68 22.20 8.33
C TYR A 207 3.19 22.26 7.92
N GLY A 208 2.26 22.30 8.89
CA GLY A 208 0.82 22.28 8.64
C GLY A 208 0.31 20.94 8.11
N LEU A 209 1.04 19.88 8.34
CA LEU A 209 0.67 18.51 8.04
C LEU A 209 0.01 17.85 9.25
N ARG A 210 -0.55 16.66 9.05
CA ARG A 210 -1.18 15.85 10.09
C ARG A 210 -0.71 14.41 10.00
N ILE A 211 -0.73 13.71 11.13
CA ILE A 211 -0.40 12.30 11.26
C ILE A 211 -1.65 11.51 11.55
N THR A 212 -1.87 10.46 10.77
CA THR A 212 -2.75 9.34 11.13
C THR A 212 -1.94 8.06 11.21
N PHE A 213 -2.53 7.02 11.78
CA PHE A 213 -1.88 5.75 12.04
C PHE A 213 -2.31 4.70 11.03
N HIS A 214 -1.34 3.97 10.51
CA HIS A 214 -1.53 2.78 9.70
C HIS A 214 -1.08 1.59 10.54
N ILE A 215 -2.05 0.94 11.23
CA ILE A 215 -1.77 -0.15 12.17
C ILE A 215 -1.34 -1.40 11.41
N GLU A 216 -0.09 -1.80 11.62
CA GLU A 216 0.52 -2.95 10.99
C GLU A 216 0.07 -4.28 11.65
N PRO A 217 0.22 -5.43 10.94
CA PRO A 217 -0.04 -6.74 11.54
C PRO A 217 1.08 -7.11 12.51
N TYR A 218 0.77 -7.13 13.79
CA TYR A 218 1.68 -7.59 14.84
C TYR A 218 1.23 -8.92 15.45
N LYS A 219 2.12 -9.56 16.18
CA LYS A 219 1.88 -10.87 16.79
C LYS A 219 0.68 -10.80 17.76
N LYS A 220 -0.31 -11.69 17.57
CA LYS A 220 -1.56 -11.74 18.35
C LYS A 220 -2.48 -10.52 18.16
N ARG A 221 -2.36 -9.77 17.05
CA ARG A 221 -3.33 -8.70 16.75
C ARG A 221 -4.75 -9.27 16.72
N SER A 222 -5.65 -8.61 17.44
CA SER A 222 -7.08 -8.93 17.54
C SER A 222 -7.89 -7.63 17.62
N PRO A 223 -9.22 -7.64 17.46
CA PRO A 223 -10.05 -6.45 17.67
C PRO A 223 -9.87 -5.85 19.06
N GLU A 224 -9.76 -6.69 20.09
CA GLU A 224 -9.55 -6.25 21.48
C GLU A 224 -8.19 -5.55 21.65
N SER A 225 -7.12 -6.10 21.05
CA SER A 225 -5.81 -5.44 21.10
C SER A 225 -5.83 -4.13 20.30
N VAL A 226 -6.46 -4.10 19.12
CA VAL A 226 -6.63 -2.86 18.33
C VAL A 226 -7.45 -1.83 19.12
N LYS A 227 -8.51 -2.21 19.83
CA LYS A 227 -9.21 -1.29 20.74
C LYS A 227 -8.28 -0.70 21.80
N SER A 228 -7.37 -1.51 22.35
CA SER A 228 -6.36 -1.02 23.31
C SER A 228 -5.37 -0.08 22.66
N ASP A 229 -4.98 -0.35 21.41
CA ASP A 229 -4.11 0.50 20.59
C ASP A 229 -4.78 1.85 20.31
N LEU A 230 -6.07 1.86 19.93
CA LEU A 230 -6.84 3.09 19.73
C LEU A 230 -6.91 3.93 21.00
N LYS A 231 -7.14 3.27 22.14
CA LYS A 231 -7.12 3.94 23.44
C LYS A 231 -5.77 4.59 23.70
N TYR A 232 -4.68 3.86 23.48
CA TYR A 232 -3.32 4.38 23.64
C TYR A 232 -3.06 5.58 22.72
N ILE A 233 -3.36 5.44 21.42
CA ILE A 233 -3.16 6.51 20.42
C ILE A 233 -3.92 7.77 20.82
N ILE A 234 -5.20 7.65 21.15
CA ILE A 234 -6.06 8.80 21.45
C ILE A 234 -5.69 9.46 22.79
N ASP A 235 -5.42 8.66 23.84
CA ASP A 235 -5.04 9.19 25.15
C ASP A 235 -3.64 9.85 25.11
N THR A 236 -2.71 9.33 24.28
CA THR A 236 -1.32 9.83 24.21
C THR A 236 -1.19 10.98 23.21
N TYR A 237 -1.76 10.84 22.02
CA TYR A 237 -1.50 11.72 20.87
C TYR A 237 -2.70 12.56 20.43
N GLY A 238 -3.92 12.19 20.83
CA GLY A 238 -5.16 12.77 20.32
C GLY A 238 -5.33 14.28 20.54
N LYS A 239 -4.62 14.87 21.52
CA LYS A 239 -4.63 16.32 21.79
C LYS A 239 -3.55 17.08 21.02
N HIS A 240 -2.63 16.38 20.36
CA HIS A 240 -1.53 17.01 19.65
C HIS A 240 -2.02 17.73 18.39
N PRO A 241 -1.60 18.97 18.10
CA PRO A 241 -2.07 19.71 16.91
C PRO A 241 -1.70 19.03 15.58
N GLY A 242 -0.67 18.18 15.57
CA GLY A 242 -0.30 17.33 14.43
C GLY A 242 -1.13 16.06 14.26
N PHE A 243 -1.99 15.71 15.21
CA PHE A 243 -2.84 14.53 15.09
C PHE A 243 -4.01 14.77 14.13
N TYR A 244 -4.32 13.79 13.28
CA TYR A 244 -5.36 13.94 12.27
C TYR A 244 -6.75 13.60 12.82
N VAL A 245 -7.64 14.56 12.69
CA VAL A 245 -9.08 14.41 12.94
C VAL A 245 -9.80 14.82 11.66
N GLU A 246 -10.70 13.99 11.16
CA GLU A 246 -11.47 14.29 9.95
C GLU A 246 -12.50 15.41 10.24
N GLU A 247 -12.56 16.39 9.34
CA GLU A 247 -13.28 17.64 9.60
C GLU A 247 -14.81 17.49 9.74
N LYS A 248 -15.43 16.61 8.97
CA LYS A 248 -16.89 16.47 8.98
C LYS A 248 -17.38 15.68 10.20
N SER A 249 -16.74 14.55 10.46
CA SER A 249 -17.12 13.67 11.55
C SER A 249 -16.57 14.11 12.90
N GLN A 250 -15.50 14.92 12.90
CA GLN A 250 -14.72 15.27 14.09
C GLN A 250 -14.14 14.03 14.81
N LEU A 251 -13.91 12.95 14.06
CA LEU A 251 -13.33 11.71 14.54
C LEU A 251 -11.92 11.51 13.98
N PRO A 252 -11.00 10.92 14.75
CA PRO A 252 -9.74 10.41 14.21
C PRO A 252 -10.02 9.40 13.10
N MET A 253 -9.19 9.38 12.04
CA MET A 253 -9.24 8.35 11.01
C MET A 253 -8.04 7.42 11.18
N ILE A 254 -8.25 6.11 11.21
CA ILE A 254 -7.21 5.11 11.47
C ILE A 254 -7.27 4.02 10.40
N TYR A 255 -6.13 3.72 9.78
CA TYR A 255 -5.97 2.65 8.81
C TYR A 255 -5.55 1.35 9.48
N VAL A 256 -6.05 0.21 9.00
CA VAL A 256 -5.62 -1.12 9.49
C VAL A 256 -5.16 -1.97 8.31
N TYR A 257 -3.85 -2.24 8.24
CA TYR A 257 -3.29 -3.10 7.22
C TYR A 257 -3.64 -4.57 7.49
N ASP A 258 -3.85 -5.35 6.40
CA ASP A 258 -4.25 -6.76 6.49
C ASP A 258 -5.46 -7.01 7.41
N SER A 259 -6.40 -6.06 7.43
CA SER A 259 -7.62 -6.14 8.23
C SER A 259 -8.46 -7.37 7.92
N TYR A 260 -8.40 -7.85 6.67
CA TYR A 260 -9.12 -9.01 6.15
C TYR A 260 -8.66 -10.36 6.73
N LEU A 261 -7.50 -10.41 7.40
CA LEU A 261 -7.00 -11.63 8.05
C LEU A 261 -7.77 -11.97 9.34
N ILE A 262 -8.51 -11.02 9.89
CA ILE A 262 -9.37 -11.21 11.05
C ILE A 262 -10.83 -11.25 10.59
N SER A 263 -11.62 -12.15 11.16
CA SER A 263 -13.00 -12.37 10.72
C SER A 263 -13.88 -11.12 10.91
N PRO A 264 -14.84 -10.85 10.01
CA PRO A 264 -15.80 -9.74 10.18
C PRO A 264 -16.56 -9.82 11.51
N LYS A 265 -16.97 -11.02 11.92
CA LYS A 265 -17.63 -11.24 13.21
C LYS A 265 -16.76 -10.79 14.39
N SER A 266 -15.45 -10.97 14.32
CA SER A 266 -14.55 -10.49 15.34
C SER A 266 -14.45 -8.97 15.32
N TRP A 267 -14.29 -8.34 14.13
CA TRP A 267 -14.26 -6.89 14.00
C TRP A 267 -15.56 -6.24 14.48
N SER A 268 -16.74 -6.83 14.19
CA SER A 268 -18.02 -6.28 14.62
C SER A 268 -18.17 -6.19 16.14
N THR A 269 -17.37 -6.91 16.93
CA THR A 269 -17.37 -6.77 18.40
C THR A 269 -16.96 -5.39 18.88
N ILE A 270 -16.10 -4.69 18.11
CA ILE A 270 -15.62 -3.33 18.43
C ILE A 270 -16.15 -2.25 17.49
N LEU A 271 -16.50 -2.60 16.23
CA LEU A 271 -16.90 -1.63 15.21
C LEU A 271 -18.40 -1.46 15.07
N LYS A 272 -19.19 -2.44 15.47
CA LYS A 272 -20.66 -2.33 15.47
C LYS A 272 -21.13 -1.51 16.67
N LYS A 273 -22.16 -0.67 16.50
CA LYS A 273 -22.68 0.22 17.54
C LYS A 273 -23.11 -0.53 18.82
N ASP A 274 -23.74 -1.68 18.66
CA ASP A 274 -24.16 -2.58 19.74
C ASP A 274 -23.20 -3.76 19.96
N GLY A 275 -21.99 -3.67 19.47
CA GLY A 275 -20.91 -4.65 19.67
C GLY A 275 -20.52 -4.76 21.15
N LYS A 276 -20.23 -5.99 21.61
CA LYS A 276 -19.92 -6.28 23.02
C LYS A 276 -18.82 -5.36 23.62
N ASN A 277 -17.85 -4.99 22.80
CA ASN A 277 -16.71 -4.15 23.18
C ASN A 277 -16.64 -2.88 22.32
N SER A 278 -17.76 -2.37 21.85
CA SER A 278 -17.82 -1.28 20.87
C SER A 278 -16.98 -0.07 21.28
N ILE A 279 -16.33 0.55 20.29
CA ILE A 279 -15.70 1.86 20.44
C ILE A 279 -16.70 2.99 20.12
N ARG A 280 -17.82 2.66 19.49
CA ARG A 280 -18.79 3.64 18.98
C ARG A 280 -19.44 4.47 20.08
N ASN A 281 -19.56 5.78 19.84
CA ASN A 281 -20.08 6.76 20.80
C ASN A 281 -19.28 6.84 22.14
N THR A 282 -18.03 6.37 22.14
CA THR A 282 -17.09 6.55 23.24
C THR A 282 -16.06 7.62 22.90
N LYS A 283 -15.26 8.06 23.86
CA LYS A 283 -14.11 8.96 23.59
C LYS A 283 -13.03 8.34 22.69
N TYR A 284 -13.14 7.05 22.39
CA TYR A 284 -12.21 6.29 21.54
C TYR A 284 -12.83 5.95 20.18
N ASP A 285 -13.96 6.55 19.85
CA ASP A 285 -14.57 6.40 18.55
C ASP A 285 -13.70 7.03 17.47
N CYS A 286 -13.59 6.34 16.33
CA CYS A 286 -12.78 6.79 15.21
C CYS A 286 -13.31 6.20 13.89
N LEU A 287 -12.97 6.82 12.77
CA LEU A 287 -13.19 6.29 11.44
C LEU A 287 -12.18 5.16 11.18
N MET A 288 -12.66 3.93 11.17
CA MET A 288 -11.84 2.74 10.95
C MET A 288 -11.83 2.36 9.47
N ILE A 289 -10.65 2.42 8.84
CA ILE A 289 -10.47 2.20 7.41
C ILE A 289 -9.76 0.86 7.18
N GLY A 290 -10.50 -0.12 6.65
CA GLY A 290 -10.00 -1.47 6.40
C GLY A 290 -9.37 -1.63 5.02
N LEU A 291 -8.44 -2.58 4.86
CA LEU A 291 -7.82 -2.88 3.56
C LEU A 291 -8.71 -3.80 2.73
N LEU A 292 -9.02 -3.36 1.50
CA LEU A 292 -9.71 -4.18 0.50
C LEU A 292 -8.72 -4.59 -0.60
N VAL A 293 -8.38 -5.88 -0.65
CA VAL A 293 -7.46 -6.47 -1.62
C VAL A 293 -8.23 -7.22 -2.70
N GLU A 294 -9.07 -8.19 -2.32
CA GLU A 294 -9.81 -9.03 -3.25
C GLU A 294 -11.32 -8.71 -3.25
N HIS A 295 -12.02 -9.22 -4.26
CA HIS A 295 -13.45 -8.91 -4.44
C HIS A 295 -14.30 -9.32 -3.23
N GLU A 296 -14.03 -10.46 -2.65
CA GLU A 296 -14.73 -10.99 -1.46
C GLU A 296 -14.48 -10.16 -0.19
N HIS A 297 -13.45 -9.30 -0.18
CA HIS A 297 -13.22 -8.40 0.94
C HIS A 297 -14.30 -7.32 1.07
N LYS A 298 -15.15 -7.12 0.05
CA LYS A 298 -16.33 -6.25 0.17
C LYS A 298 -17.24 -6.68 1.30
N SER A 299 -17.59 -7.98 1.37
CA SER A 299 -18.40 -8.52 2.46
C SER A 299 -17.68 -8.43 3.81
N LYS A 300 -16.34 -8.59 3.83
CA LYS A 300 -15.58 -8.43 5.08
C LYS A 300 -15.61 -6.99 5.62
N ILE A 301 -15.63 -6.00 4.74
CA ILE A 301 -15.80 -4.59 5.12
C ILE A 301 -17.21 -4.34 5.65
N GLU A 302 -18.24 -4.78 4.92
CA GLU A 302 -19.63 -4.58 5.29
C GLU A 302 -20.00 -5.30 6.60
N ASP A 303 -19.75 -6.62 6.68
CA ASP A 303 -20.09 -7.46 7.84
C ASP A 303 -19.22 -7.11 9.08
N GLY A 304 -18.03 -6.56 8.85
CA GLY A 304 -17.12 -6.07 9.91
C GLY A 304 -17.51 -4.72 10.49
N HIS A 305 -18.47 -4.02 9.89
CA HIS A 305 -18.95 -2.67 10.26
C HIS A 305 -17.84 -1.60 10.21
N TRP A 306 -16.98 -1.66 9.19
CA TRP A 306 -15.98 -0.65 8.91
C TRP A 306 -16.62 0.66 8.44
N ASP A 307 -15.99 1.80 8.71
CA ASP A 307 -16.45 3.11 8.23
C ASP A 307 -16.03 3.35 6.77
N GLY A 308 -15.01 2.63 6.32
CA GLY A 308 -14.52 2.73 4.95
C GLY A 308 -13.42 1.72 4.65
N PHE A 309 -12.88 1.86 3.44
CA PHE A 309 -11.79 1.00 2.98
C PHE A 309 -10.83 1.74 2.05
N TYR A 310 -9.59 1.24 1.98
CA TYR A 310 -8.55 1.66 1.07
C TYR A 310 -7.98 0.46 0.31
N THR A 311 -7.20 0.69 -0.75
CA THR A 311 -6.75 -0.39 -1.64
C THR A 311 -5.24 -0.64 -1.62
N TYR A 312 -4.47 0.22 -1.02
CA TYR A 312 -3.02 0.22 -0.77
C TYR A 312 -2.12 0.02 -2.00
N PHE A 313 -2.27 -1.10 -2.76
CA PHE A 313 -1.30 -1.52 -3.76
C PHE A 313 -1.19 -0.57 -4.96
N ALA A 314 0.06 -0.25 -5.36
CA ALA A 314 0.37 0.68 -6.45
C ALA A 314 0.36 0.03 -7.86
N VAL A 315 0.01 -1.26 -7.96
CA VAL A 315 0.14 -2.07 -9.18
C VAL A 315 -1.23 -2.33 -9.80
N ASP A 316 -1.50 -1.71 -10.96
CA ASP A 316 -2.71 -2.00 -11.76
C ASP A 316 -2.77 -3.49 -12.16
N GLY A 317 -3.83 -4.18 -11.76
CA GLY A 317 -4.04 -5.60 -12.07
C GLY A 317 -3.34 -6.59 -11.12
N MET A 318 -2.67 -6.15 -10.05
CA MET A 318 -2.08 -7.03 -9.05
C MET A 318 -3.13 -7.67 -8.14
N THR A 319 -4.09 -6.85 -7.71
CA THR A 319 -5.21 -7.26 -6.87
C THR A 319 -6.51 -6.71 -7.44
N TYR A 320 -7.66 -7.21 -6.97
CA TYR A 320 -8.95 -6.63 -7.36
C TYR A 320 -9.04 -5.14 -6.95
N GLY A 321 -8.59 -4.81 -5.74
CA GLY A 321 -8.62 -3.45 -5.20
C GLY A 321 -7.70 -2.47 -5.93
N SER A 322 -6.55 -2.94 -6.46
CA SER A 322 -5.59 -2.10 -7.18
C SER A 322 -5.83 -2.03 -8.70
N THR A 323 -6.77 -2.81 -9.23
CA THR A 323 -7.12 -2.84 -10.65
C THR A 323 -7.95 -1.61 -11.01
N PHE A 324 -7.41 -0.70 -11.81
CA PHE A 324 -8.02 0.62 -12.06
C PHE A 324 -9.43 0.55 -12.64
N ILE A 325 -9.72 -0.43 -13.50
CA ILE A 325 -11.07 -0.60 -14.06
C ILE A 325 -12.12 -0.93 -12.97
N ASN A 326 -11.70 -1.50 -11.84
CA ASN A 326 -12.57 -1.84 -10.73
C ASN A 326 -12.91 -0.63 -9.83
N PHE A 327 -12.19 0.49 -9.95
CA PHE A 327 -12.41 1.66 -9.09
C PHE A 327 -13.83 2.19 -9.15
N HIS A 328 -14.47 2.15 -10.33
CA HIS A 328 -15.86 2.52 -10.46
C HIS A 328 -16.78 1.58 -9.66
N SER A 329 -16.59 0.26 -9.74
CA SER A 329 -17.38 -0.70 -8.99
C SER A 329 -17.16 -0.62 -7.47
N LEU A 330 -15.93 -0.24 -7.06
CA LEU A 330 -15.60 0.03 -5.65
C LEU A 330 -16.28 1.30 -5.15
N ARG A 331 -16.35 2.35 -5.98
CA ARG A 331 -17.10 3.56 -5.66
C ARG A 331 -18.60 3.26 -5.51
N VAL A 332 -19.20 2.54 -6.45
CA VAL A 332 -20.63 2.15 -6.38
C VAL A 332 -20.90 1.31 -5.12
N PHE A 333 -20.01 0.40 -4.77
CA PHE A 333 -20.11 -0.38 -3.54
C PHE A 333 -20.06 0.53 -2.29
N ALA A 334 -19.13 1.47 -2.25
CA ALA A 334 -18.99 2.41 -1.14
C ALA A 334 -20.24 3.28 -0.99
N ASP A 335 -20.74 3.87 -2.07
CA ASP A 335 -21.92 4.74 -2.07
C ASP A 335 -23.18 3.98 -1.59
N LYS A 336 -23.38 2.74 -2.06
CA LYS A 336 -24.50 1.88 -1.65
C LYS A 336 -24.51 1.60 -0.15
N ASN A 337 -23.34 1.49 0.46
CA ASN A 337 -23.18 1.08 1.86
C ASN A 337 -22.79 2.25 2.79
N ASN A 338 -22.80 3.49 2.30
CA ASN A 338 -22.37 4.69 3.04
C ASN A 338 -20.94 4.57 3.60
N LEU A 339 -20.03 3.97 2.83
CA LEU A 339 -18.64 3.78 3.20
C LEU A 339 -17.73 4.86 2.62
N ILE A 340 -16.69 5.21 3.34
CA ILE A 340 -15.58 6.01 2.82
C ILE A 340 -14.76 5.13 1.88
N TYR A 341 -14.57 5.57 0.62
CA TYR A 341 -13.69 4.91 -0.34
C TYR A 341 -12.42 5.74 -0.55
N ILE A 342 -11.27 5.16 -0.28
CA ILE A 342 -9.95 5.77 -0.44
C ILE A 342 -9.15 4.96 -1.48
N PRO A 343 -9.24 5.28 -2.78
CA PRO A 343 -8.39 4.65 -3.79
C PRO A 343 -6.92 4.96 -3.50
N SER A 344 -6.08 3.92 -3.51
CA SER A 344 -4.63 4.04 -3.35
C SER A 344 -3.95 3.96 -4.71
N VAL A 345 -3.00 4.82 -4.96
CA VAL A 345 -2.25 4.89 -6.21
C VAL A 345 -0.77 5.16 -5.96
N GLY A 346 0.10 4.76 -6.89
CA GLY A 346 1.52 5.01 -6.79
C GLY A 346 2.21 5.17 -8.13
N PRO A 347 3.48 5.62 -8.13
CA PRO A 347 4.20 6.00 -9.33
C PRO A 347 4.68 4.82 -10.17
N GLY A 348 4.74 3.65 -9.59
CA GLY A 348 5.24 2.40 -10.17
C GLY A 348 5.56 1.42 -9.06
N TYR A 349 6.13 0.27 -9.40
CA TYR A 349 6.47 -0.80 -8.45
C TYR A 349 7.65 -1.64 -8.95
N ASN A 350 8.63 -1.87 -8.10
CA ASN A 350 9.68 -2.86 -8.34
C ASN A 350 10.36 -3.25 -7.04
N ASP A 351 10.08 -4.44 -6.55
CA ASP A 351 10.59 -5.01 -5.30
C ASP A 351 11.65 -6.10 -5.52
N ILE A 352 12.23 -6.18 -6.70
CA ILE A 352 13.22 -7.24 -7.05
C ILE A 352 14.40 -7.29 -6.08
N PRO A 353 14.95 -6.19 -5.55
CA PRO A 353 16.02 -6.28 -4.56
C PRO A 353 15.65 -7.10 -3.33
N VAL A 354 14.39 -7.05 -2.89
CA VAL A 354 13.92 -7.79 -1.70
C VAL A 354 13.12 -9.04 -2.05
N ARG A 355 12.40 -9.05 -3.19
CA ARG A 355 11.64 -10.21 -3.70
C ARG A 355 12.04 -10.57 -5.13
N PRO A 356 13.22 -11.18 -5.35
CA PRO A 356 13.79 -11.41 -6.68
C PRO A 356 12.92 -12.31 -7.59
N TRP A 357 11.97 -13.00 -7.01
CA TRP A 357 11.01 -13.87 -7.68
C TRP A 357 9.73 -13.14 -8.16
N ASN A 358 9.54 -11.86 -7.84
CA ASN A 358 8.28 -11.13 -8.04
C ASN A 358 8.24 -10.28 -9.34
N ARG A 359 9.00 -10.67 -10.36
CA ARG A 359 9.15 -9.91 -11.62
C ARG A 359 7.84 -9.60 -12.36
N GLN A 360 6.83 -10.46 -12.24
CA GLN A 360 5.53 -10.30 -12.89
C GLN A 360 4.76 -9.06 -12.39
N ASN A 361 5.06 -8.59 -11.19
CA ASN A 361 4.40 -7.44 -10.58
C ASN A 361 5.11 -6.10 -10.82
N ILE A 362 6.25 -6.11 -11.53
CA ILE A 362 6.94 -4.87 -11.88
C ILE A 362 6.00 -3.96 -12.69
N ARG A 363 5.94 -2.69 -12.30
CA ARG A 363 5.28 -1.62 -13.06
C ARG A 363 6.26 -0.49 -13.26
N ASP A 364 6.69 -0.31 -14.51
CA ASP A 364 7.57 0.80 -14.87
C ASP A 364 6.84 2.13 -14.73
N ARG A 365 7.56 3.13 -14.29
CA ARG A 365 7.03 4.48 -14.05
C ARG A 365 6.71 5.24 -15.35
N GLN A 366 7.32 4.83 -16.49
CA GLN A 366 7.10 5.40 -17.82
C GLN A 366 7.19 6.93 -17.83
N ASP A 367 8.22 7.47 -17.22
CA ASP A 367 8.42 8.93 -17.11
C ASP A 367 7.20 9.65 -16.47
N GLY A 368 6.57 9.01 -15.49
CA GLY A 368 5.40 9.54 -14.79
C GLY A 368 4.06 9.29 -15.49
N ARG A 369 4.03 8.74 -16.72
CA ARG A 369 2.76 8.45 -17.43
C ARG A 369 1.91 7.44 -16.68
N TYR A 370 2.52 6.39 -16.11
CA TYR A 370 1.81 5.43 -15.27
C TYR A 370 1.15 6.13 -14.07
N TYR A 371 1.89 6.98 -13.36
CA TYR A 371 1.38 7.70 -12.19
C TYR A 371 0.26 8.69 -12.55
N LYS A 372 0.41 9.43 -13.66
CA LYS A 372 -0.65 10.31 -14.19
C LYS A 372 -1.94 9.54 -14.46
N LYS A 373 -1.83 8.36 -15.10
CA LYS A 373 -2.96 7.46 -15.36
C LYS A 373 -3.62 7.02 -14.04
N ALA A 374 -2.83 6.53 -13.08
CA ALA A 374 -3.32 6.06 -11.77
C ALA A 374 -4.09 7.16 -11.01
N LEU A 375 -3.50 8.35 -10.88
CA LEU A 375 -4.14 9.50 -10.25
C LEU A 375 -5.43 9.94 -10.98
N GLY A 376 -5.44 9.86 -12.32
CA GLY A 376 -6.62 10.15 -13.11
C GLY A 376 -7.77 9.17 -12.85
N TYR A 377 -7.48 7.88 -12.67
CA TYR A 377 -8.50 6.89 -12.27
C TYR A 377 -9.00 7.11 -10.85
N ALA A 378 -8.12 7.28 -9.90
CA ALA A 378 -8.50 7.55 -8.51
C ALA A 378 -9.45 8.74 -8.42
N LYS A 379 -9.07 9.86 -9.01
CA LYS A 379 -9.81 11.09 -8.99
C LYS A 379 -11.22 11.02 -9.58
N ARG A 380 -11.40 10.26 -10.68
CA ARG A 380 -12.74 10.07 -11.28
C ARG A 380 -13.66 9.22 -10.40
N ASN A 381 -13.09 8.49 -9.44
CA ASN A 381 -13.80 7.50 -8.65
C ASN A 381 -13.83 7.84 -7.15
N THR A 382 -13.44 9.02 -6.74
CA THR A 382 -13.64 9.51 -5.37
C THR A 382 -13.90 11.02 -5.34
N GLU A 383 -14.68 11.45 -4.38
CA GLU A 383 -14.95 12.87 -4.11
C GLU A 383 -14.34 13.33 -2.79
N GLN A 384 -13.74 12.41 -2.03
CA GLN A 384 -13.29 12.70 -0.68
C GLN A 384 -11.79 12.50 -0.53
N PHE A 385 -11.30 11.28 -0.57
CA PHE A 385 -9.93 10.98 -0.19
C PHE A 385 -9.19 10.21 -1.28
N ILE A 386 -7.90 10.50 -1.44
CA ILE A 386 -6.96 9.70 -2.24
C ILE A 386 -5.77 9.37 -1.35
N SER A 387 -5.27 8.14 -1.42
CA SER A 387 -4.02 7.77 -0.76
C SER A 387 -2.92 7.48 -1.77
N ILE A 388 -1.69 7.83 -1.41
CA ILE A 388 -0.49 7.65 -2.23
C ILE A 388 0.36 6.56 -1.59
N THR A 389 0.59 5.50 -2.33
CA THR A 389 1.55 4.45 -2.02
C THR A 389 2.79 4.67 -2.88
N SER A 390 3.87 5.27 -2.35
CA SER A 390 4.12 5.72 -1.00
C SER A 390 4.96 7.01 -0.96
N PHE A 391 5.19 7.58 0.22
CA PHE A 391 6.25 8.58 0.34
C PHE A 391 7.62 7.92 0.19
N ASN A 392 7.91 6.90 1.01
CA ASN A 392 9.25 6.34 1.14
C ASN A 392 9.34 4.81 1.30
N GLU A 393 8.44 4.04 0.66
CA GLU A 393 8.61 2.57 0.61
C GLU A 393 9.62 2.21 -0.50
N TRP A 394 10.91 2.29 -0.14
CA TRP A 394 12.04 2.06 -1.04
C TRP A 394 12.14 0.63 -1.52
N HIS A 395 11.76 -0.35 -0.68
CA HIS A 395 11.84 -1.78 -0.99
C HIS A 395 10.88 -2.20 -2.11
N GLU A 396 9.78 -1.47 -2.24
CA GLU A 396 8.78 -1.71 -3.29
C GLU A 396 8.97 -0.79 -4.50
N GLY A 397 9.90 0.17 -4.43
CA GLY A 397 10.12 1.14 -5.48
C GLY A 397 8.89 2.01 -5.75
N THR A 398 8.03 2.21 -4.74
CA THR A 398 6.80 3.02 -4.83
C THR A 398 6.99 4.45 -4.33
N GLN A 399 8.18 4.78 -3.84
CA GLN A 399 8.47 6.08 -3.23
C GLN A 399 8.29 7.24 -4.20
N ILE A 400 7.80 8.39 -3.68
CA ILE A 400 7.89 9.69 -4.36
C ILE A 400 8.93 10.61 -3.71
N GLU A 401 9.55 10.19 -2.60
CA GLU A 401 10.70 10.84 -2.00
C GLU A 401 11.81 11.03 -3.03
N ARG A 402 12.62 12.06 -2.88
CA ARG A 402 13.72 12.40 -3.80
C ARG A 402 14.70 11.25 -3.97
N ALA A 403 14.97 10.87 -5.21
CA ALA A 403 16.01 9.90 -5.57
C ALA A 403 17.19 10.58 -6.27
N SER A 404 18.40 10.23 -5.85
CA SER A 404 19.65 10.76 -6.41
C SER A 404 19.91 10.22 -7.81
N ARG A 405 20.75 10.95 -8.57
CA ARG A 405 21.17 10.60 -9.92
C ARG A 405 22.57 9.98 -9.94
N ASN A 406 22.76 9.08 -10.91
CA ASN A 406 24.08 8.54 -11.25
C ASN A 406 24.79 7.78 -10.12
N GLU A 407 24.05 7.30 -9.11
CA GLU A 407 24.64 6.48 -8.07
C GLU A 407 24.88 5.06 -8.55
N LYS A 408 26.06 4.55 -8.32
CA LYS A 408 26.46 3.19 -8.71
C LYS A 408 26.32 2.23 -7.53
N ARG A 409 25.81 1.05 -7.83
CA ARG A 409 25.93 -0.08 -6.91
C ARG A 409 27.34 -0.63 -6.98
N GLU A 410 27.96 -0.81 -5.83
CA GLU A 410 29.27 -1.50 -5.73
C GLU A 410 29.11 -3.02 -5.58
N ASP A 411 27.89 -3.54 -5.76
CA ASP A 411 27.65 -4.95 -5.77
C ASP A 411 28.26 -5.61 -7.04
N LEU A 412 28.25 -6.94 -7.06
CA LEU A 412 28.85 -7.74 -8.13
C LEU A 412 28.29 -7.45 -9.53
N SER A 413 27.20 -6.69 -9.66
CA SER A 413 26.55 -6.39 -10.94
C SER A 413 27.08 -5.12 -11.59
N GLY A 414 27.60 -4.16 -10.82
CA GLY A 414 28.01 -2.84 -11.30
C GLY A 414 26.86 -2.03 -11.90
N GLU A 415 25.61 -2.43 -11.67
CA GLU A 415 24.43 -1.75 -12.19
C GLU A 415 24.22 -0.40 -11.51
N MET A 416 23.71 0.56 -12.31
CA MET A 416 23.31 1.86 -11.78
C MET A 416 21.99 1.76 -11.04
N TYR A 417 21.86 2.52 -9.94
CA TYR A 417 20.55 2.79 -9.37
C TYR A 417 19.68 3.54 -10.38
N LYS A 418 18.38 3.26 -10.38
CA LYS A 418 17.42 4.05 -11.14
C LYS A 418 17.26 5.44 -10.51
N ASP A 419 17.00 6.41 -11.34
CA ASP A 419 16.65 7.77 -10.96
C ASP A 419 15.34 8.23 -11.63
N TYR A 420 15.01 9.51 -11.50
CA TYR A 420 13.83 10.11 -12.12
C TYR A 420 14.12 10.77 -13.48
N GLY A 421 15.22 10.39 -14.12
CA GLY A 421 15.64 10.83 -15.45
C GLY A 421 15.90 12.33 -15.53
N THR A 422 15.65 12.92 -16.69
CA THR A 422 15.90 14.33 -16.96
C THR A 422 15.01 15.29 -16.15
N TYR A 423 13.92 14.77 -15.55
CA TYR A 423 12.97 15.57 -14.79
C TYR A 423 13.47 16.02 -13.41
N GLY A 424 14.53 15.38 -12.87
CA GLY A 424 15.15 15.75 -11.60
C GLY A 424 14.53 15.07 -10.37
N GLU A 425 15.23 15.19 -9.26
CA GLU A 425 14.94 14.49 -8.01
C GLU A 425 13.54 14.77 -7.43
N TYR A 426 12.99 15.96 -7.65
CA TYR A 426 11.68 16.39 -7.15
C TYR A 426 10.49 15.98 -8.03
N TYR A 427 10.75 15.32 -9.16
CA TYR A 427 9.75 15.13 -10.20
C TYR A 427 8.42 14.54 -9.71
N TYR A 428 8.46 13.45 -8.93
CA TYR A 428 7.22 12.80 -8.47
C TYR A 428 6.50 13.59 -7.39
N LEU A 429 7.20 14.39 -6.60
CA LEU A 429 6.59 15.33 -5.66
C LEU A 429 5.84 16.43 -6.41
N ASP A 430 6.48 17.06 -7.41
CA ASP A 430 5.90 18.12 -8.22
C ASP A 430 4.75 17.61 -9.07
N LEU A 431 4.89 16.41 -9.65
CA LEU A 431 3.85 15.74 -10.41
C LEU A 431 2.61 15.43 -9.56
N THR A 432 2.81 14.97 -8.33
CA THR A 432 1.73 14.74 -7.36
C THR A 432 0.96 16.03 -7.11
N ARG A 433 1.68 17.12 -6.81
CA ARG A 433 1.08 18.44 -6.63
C ARG A 433 0.34 18.88 -7.88
N GLU A 434 0.97 18.84 -9.05
CA GLU A 434 0.39 19.30 -10.30
C GLU A 434 -0.97 18.63 -10.57
N ILE A 435 -1.04 17.31 -10.40
CA ILE A 435 -2.25 16.56 -10.71
C ILE A 435 -3.30 16.71 -9.63
N LEU A 436 -2.93 16.67 -8.35
CA LEU A 436 -3.90 16.73 -7.26
C LEU A 436 -4.33 18.17 -6.92
N PHE A 437 -3.46 19.15 -7.08
CA PHE A 437 -3.80 20.56 -6.79
C PHE A 437 -4.57 21.30 -7.87
N ARG A 438 -4.49 20.90 -9.12
CA ARG A 438 -5.41 21.40 -10.16
C ARG A 438 -6.87 21.10 -9.84
N PHE A 439 -7.11 20.32 -8.81
CA PHE A 439 -8.40 19.79 -8.40
C PHE A 439 -8.85 20.23 -7.01
N VAL A 440 -7.97 20.86 -6.25
CA VAL A 440 -8.27 21.56 -5.01
C VAL A 440 -8.46 23.04 -5.38
N LYS A 441 -9.67 23.43 -5.76
CA LYS A 441 -10.06 24.82 -5.93
C LYS A 441 -10.53 25.43 -4.63
#